data_00b9657a7e12e5865c0541d69a4f9554
#
_entry.id   00b9657a7e12e5865c0541d69a4f9554
#
_cell.length_a   1.000
_cell.length_b   1.000
_cell.length_c   1.000
_cell.angle_alpha   90.00
_cell.angle_beta   90.00
_cell.angle_gamma   90.00
#
_symmetry.space_group_name_H-M   'P 1'
#
loop_
_entity.id
_entity.type
_entity.pdbx_description
1 polymer ?
#
loop_
_entity_poly.entity_id
_entity_poly.type
_entity_poly.pdbx_seq_one_letter_code
_entity_poly.pdbx_strand_id
1 'polypeptide(L)'
;MAVHGNTQNSEIARRDWLPIIGDDKLWQMETIQSAEPDGYGTYRWSYDMVSYIPVANAIEKLQNIDYQKIVCGGFSAGCDMLLRSVCFSPAVCDMLILQSPWIPVLQEYGHDLVQTLREKNITIRIFCGSDDEDCMPMAKRLYTVTKQAGIDVEFSVQENIRHQFPTEMYTLKELWRNIL
;
A
#
# COMPACT_ATOMS: atom_id res chain seq x y z
N MET A 1 0.46 4.13 -8.30
CA MET A 1 1.88 4.10 -7.84
C MET A 1 2.10 2.83 -7.02
N ALA A 2 3.29 2.20 -7.11
CA ALA A 2 3.64 1.01 -6.31
C ALA A 2 4.91 1.21 -5.48
N VAL A 3 4.90 0.70 -4.23
CA VAL A 3 5.99 0.83 -3.25
C VAL A 3 6.47 -0.57 -2.86
N HIS A 4 7.78 -0.81 -3.04
CA HIS A 4 8.40 -2.11 -2.76
C HIS A 4 8.51 -2.41 -1.26
N GLY A 5 8.64 -3.70 -0.92
CA GLY A 5 8.99 -4.15 0.43
C GLY A 5 10.49 -4.05 0.72
N ASN A 6 10.88 -4.38 1.96
CA ASN A 6 12.30 -4.52 2.30
C ASN A 6 12.93 -5.68 1.50
N THR A 7 14.22 -5.61 1.25
CA THR A 7 14.98 -6.54 0.41
C THR A 7 14.51 -6.62 -1.06
N GLN A 8 13.76 -5.61 -1.51
CA GLN A 8 13.28 -5.45 -2.88
C GLN A 8 13.81 -4.15 -3.50
N ASN A 9 13.28 -3.80 -4.68
CA ASN A 9 13.54 -2.56 -5.40
C ASN A 9 12.34 -2.14 -6.24
N SER A 10 12.41 -0.98 -6.88
CA SER A 10 11.35 -0.45 -7.72
C SER A 10 11.04 -1.29 -8.96
N GLU A 11 12.02 -2.03 -9.50
CA GLU A 11 11.80 -2.93 -10.65
C GLU A 11 11.01 -4.16 -10.24
N ILE A 12 11.32 -4.73 -9.06
CA ILE A 12 10.55 -5.84 -8.47
C ILE A 12 9.12 -5.37 -8.21
N ALA A 13 8.93 -4.20 -7.59
CA ALA A 13 7.59 -3.64 -7.38
C ALA A 13 6.85 -3.48 -8.72
N ARG A 14 7.51 -2.95 -9.75
CA ARG A 14 6.89 -2.79 -11.07
C ARG A 14 6.44 -4.13 -11.64
N ARG A 15 7.30 -5.14 -11.59
CA ARG A 15 6.98 -6.49 -12.09
C ARG A 15 5.78 -7.09 -11.35
N ASP A 16 5.78 -6.98 -10.04
CA ASP A 16 4.79 -7.64 -9.19
C ASP A 16 3.42 -6.94 -9.23
N TRP A 17 3.41 -5.61 -9.39
CA TRP A 17 2.18 -4.81 -9.45
C TRP A 17 1.59 -4.63 -10.84
N LEU A 18 2.38 -4.81 -11.90
CA LEU A 18 1.92 -4.59 -13.28
C LEU A 18 0.70 -5.46 -13.66
N PRO A 19 0.62 -6.75 -13.24
CA PRO A 19 -0.54 -7.60 -13.54
C PRO A 19 -1.88 -7.05 -13.00
N ILE A 20 -1.86 -6.25 -11.92
CA ILE A 20 -3.07 -5.64 -11.34
C ILE A 20 -3.70 -4.62 -12.29
N ILE A 21 -2.87 -3.91 -13.06
CA ILE A 21 -3.33 -2.96 -14.09
C ILE A 21 -3.95 -3.73 -15.25
N GLY A 22 -3.42 -4.91 -15.56
CA GLY A 22 -3.82 -5.71 -16.72
C GLY A 22 -3.54 -4.99 -18.04
N ASP A 23 -4.38 -5.24 -19.03
CA ASP A 23 -4.27 -4.64 -20.37
C ASP A 23 -4.93 -3.26 -20.49
N ASP A 24 -5.34 -2.67 -19.37
CA ASP A 24 -6.03 -1.39 -19.36
C ASP A 24 -5.06 -0.22 -19.60
N LYS A 25 -5.10 0.32 -20.80
CA LYS A 25 -4.26 1.44 -21.24
C LYS A 25 -4.59 2.78 -20.59
N LEU A 26 -5.67 2.86 -19.82
CA LEU A 26 -6.05 4.07 -19.08
C LEU A 26 -5.22 4.27 -17.81
N TRP A 27 -4.54 3.23 -17.36
CA TRP A 27 -3.69 3.28 -16.17
C TRP A 27 -2.22 3.46 -16.52
N GLN A 28 -1.55 4.31 -15.75
CA GLN A 28 -0.10 4.47 -15.78
C GLN A 28 0.48 4.00 -14.44
N MET A 29 1.64 3.34 -14.49
CA MET A 29 2.32 2.85 -13.31
C MET A 29 3.58 3.66 -13.03
N GLU A 30 3.62 4.25 -11.84
CA GLU A 30 4.81 4.80 -11.22
C GLU A 30 5.28 3.89 -10.09
N THR A 31 6.59 3.78 -9.92
CA THR A 31 7.19 3.05 -8.80
C THR A 31 8.18 3.95 -8.09
N ILE A 32 8.29 3.81 -6.78
CA ILE A 32 9.22 4.57 -5.96
C ILE A 32 10.33 3.66 -5.43
N GLN A 33 11.56 4.14 -5.47
CA GLN A 33 12.74 3.48 -4.92
C GLN A 33 13.14 4.12 -3.60
N SER A 34 13.34 3.28 -2.56
CA SER A 34 14.01 3.73 -1.33
C SER A 34 15.45 4.16 -1.61
N ALA A 35 15.92 5.13 -0.86
CA ALA A 35 17.33 5.56 -0.90
C ALA A 35 18.26 4.72 -0.03
N GLU A 36 17.74 3.76 0.75
CA GLU A 36 18.51 2.98 1.72
C GLU A 36 18.90 1.61 1.16
N PRO A 37 20.16 1.38 0.75
CA PRO A 37 20.60 0.07 0.28
C PRO A 37 20.50 -0.98 1.40
N ASP A 38 20.11 -2.21 1.03
CA ASP A 38 19.99 -3.37 1.93
C ASP A 38 20.65 -4.62 1.34
N GLY A 39 21.62 -4.44 0.47
CA GLY A 39 22.34 -5.50 -0.22
C GLY A 39 22.58 -5.14 -1.68
N TYR A 40 22.99 -6.14 -2.47
CA TYR A 40 23.28 -5.93 -3.88
C TYR A 40 21.99 -5.76 -4.68
N GLY A 41 21.72 -4.51 -5.07
CA GLY A 41 20.52 -4.17 -5.89
C GLY A 41 19.19 -4.24 -5.13
N THR A 42 19.23 -4.38 -3.81
CA THR A 42 18.04 -4.36 -2.96
C THR A 42 18.08 -3.20 -1.98
N TYR A 43 16.92 -2.82 -1.48
CA TYR A 43 16.73 -1.64 -0.64
C TYR A 43 15.74 -1.96 0.48
N ARG A 44 15.78 -1.10 1.53
CA ARG A 44 14.87 -1.18 2.67
C ARG A 44 14.23 0.18 2.95
N TRP A 45 13.20 0.15 3.74
CA TRP A 45 12.58 1.32 4.35
C TRP A 45 12.86 1.28 5.84
N SER A 46 13.50 2.31 6.38
CA SER A 46 13.53 2.55 7.83
C SER A 46 12.15 2.99 8.30
N TYR A 47 11.80 2.66 9.54
CA TYR A 47 10.51 3.04 10.12
C TYR A 47 10.61 4.34 10.93
N ASP A 48 11.55 5.21 10.53
CA ASP A 48 11.74 6.52 11.11
C ASP A 48 10.77 7.57 10.54
N MET A 49 10.84 8.78 11.08
CA MET A 49 9.94 9.88 10.73
C MET A 49 10.27 10.58 9.40
N VAL A 50 11.23 10.07 8.63
CA VAL A 50 11.64 10.69 7.35
C VAL A 50 11.61 9.73 6.17
N SER A 51 11.66 8.43 6.39
CA SER A 51 11.72 7.42 5.31
C SER A 51 10.48 7.41 4.41
N TYR A 52 9.33 7.86 4.90
CA TYR A 52 8.11 7.98 4.09
C TYR A 52 8.09 9.21 3.17
N ILE A 53 8.94 10.23 3.41
CA ILE A 53 8.90 11.52 2.69
C ILE A 53 9.03 11.36 1.17
N PRO A 54 9.92 10.51 0.63
CA PRO A 54 9.97 10.29 -0.82
C PRO A 54 8.66 9.74 -1.39
N VAL A 55 7.98 8.87 -0.65
CA VAL A 55 6.68 8.29 -1.04
C VAL A 55 5.60 9.37 -1.00
N ALA A 56 5.54 10.18 0.06
CA ALA A 56 4.62 11.30 0.18
C ALA A 56 4.78 12.29 -0.97
N ASN A 57 6.02 12.72 -1.24
CA ASN A 57 6.33 13.63 -2.34
C ASN A 57 5.93 13.05 -3.71
N ALA A 58 6.05 11.74 -3.90
CA ALA A 58 5.63 11.09 -5.14
C ALA A 58 4.10 11.12 -5.29
N ILE A 59 3.35 10.85 -4.21
CA ILE A 59 1.88 10.94 -4.22
C ILE A 59 1.44 12.39 -4.51
N GLU A 60 2.05 13.37 -3.84
CA GLU A 60 1.74 14.79 -4.05
C GLU A 60 2.03 15.26 -5.48
N LYS A 61 3.07 14.73 -6.11
CA LYS A 61 3.31 14.97 -7.56
C LYS A 61 2.20 14.42 -8.43
N LEU A 62 1.70 13.22 -8.14
CA LEU A 62 0.57 12.64 -8.88
C LEU A 62 -0.70 13.47 -8.72
N GLN A 63 -0.96 14.04 -7.54
CA GLN A 63 -2.10 14.91 -7.28
C GLN A 63 -2.08 16.22 -8.11
N ASN A 64 -0.89 16.69 -8.50
CA ASN A 64 -0.73 17.86 -9.35
C ASN A 64 -0.90 17.57 -10.85
N ILE A 65 -1.10 16.30 -11.21
CA ILE A 65 -1.42 15.87 -12.56
C ILE A 65 -2.93 15.61 -12.61
N ASP A 66 -3.59 15.97 -13.71
CA ASP A 66 -5.04 15.78 -13.89
C ASP A 66 -5.39 14.28 -14.11
N TYR A 67 -5.09 13.45 -13.13
CA TYR A 67 -5.53 12.06 -13.08
C TYR A 67 -6.93 11.97 -12.47
N GLN A 68 -7.80 11.17 -13.08
CA GLN A 68 -9.14 10.90 -12.53
C GLN A 68 -9.08 10.13 -11.23
N LYS A 69 -8.09 9.25 -11.09
CA LYS A 69 -7.91 8.37 -9.92
C LYS A 69 -6.44 8.13 -9.62
N ILE A 70 -6.11 8.12 -8.34
CA ILE A 70 -4.79 7.79 -7.81
C ILE A 70 -4.93 6.57 -6.91
N VAL A 71 -4.30 5.47 -7.33
CA VAL A 71 -4.21 4.22 -6.54
C VAL A 71 -2.78 4.00 -6.11
N CYS A 72 -2.57 3.72 -4.82
CA CYS A 72 -1.26 3.43 -4.27
C CYS A 72 -1.24 2.01 -3.70
N GLY A 73 -0.32 1.18 -4.22
CA GLY A 73 -0.10 -0.19 -3.77
C GLY A 73 1.21 -0.34 -3.01
N GLY A 74 1.19 -1.07 -1.90
CA GLY A 74 2.38 -1.38 -1.12
C GLY A 74 2.50 -2.86 -0.82
N PHE A 75 3.73 -3.35 -0.76
CA PHE A 75 4.06 -4.69 -0.27
C PHE A 75 4.89 -4.59 1.01
N SER A 76 4.52 -5.38 2.03
CA SER A 76 5.29 -5.48 3.29
C SER A 76 5.56 -4.08 3.90
N ALA A 77 6.83 -3.70 4.10
CA ALA A 77 7.24 -2.39 4.59
C ALA A 77 6.77 -1.22 3.72
N GLY A 78 6.56 -1.43 2.41
CA GLY A 78 5.97 -0.42 1.52
C GLY A 78 4.56 0.00 1.93
N CYS A 79 3.82 -0.89 2.60
CA CYS A 79 2.52 -0.57 3.18
C CYS A 79 2.64 0.47 4.31
N ASP A 80 3.65 0.32 5.18
CA ASP A 80 3.90 1.28 6.27
C ASP A 80 4.26 2.66 5.71
N MET A 81 5.10 2.71 4.67
CA MET A 81 5.47 3.96 4.01
C MET A 81 4.27 4.68 3.41
N LEU A 82 3.35 3.95 2.78
CA LEU A 82 2.11 4.52 2.25
C LEU A 82 1.23 5.08 3.38
N LEU A 83 1.02 4.31 4.45
CA LEU A 83 0.21 4.73 5.58
C LEU A 83 0.83 5.94 6.29
N ARG A 84 2.15 5.96 6.52
CA ARG A 84 2.84 7.15 7.05
C ARG A 84 2.72 8.36 6.12
N SER A 85 2.85 8.15 4.82
CA SER A 85 2.71 9.23 3.83
C SER A 85 1.35 9.90 3.93
N VAL A 86 0.26 9.14 3.94
CA VAL A 86 -1.09 9.72 4.05
C VAL A 86 -1.39 10.26 5.45
N CYS A 87 -0.76 9.74 6.50
CA CYS A 87 -0.97 10.17 7.88
C CYS A 87 -0.25 11.49 8.20
N PHE A 88 1.01 11.62 7.77
CA PHE A 88 1.90 12.70 8.21
C PHE A 88 2.21 13.75 7.15
N SER A 89 1.55 13.70 5.99
CA SER A 89 1.72 14.70 4.94
C SER A 89 0.38 15.07 4.28
N PRO A 90 0.34 16.09 3.42
CA PRO A 90 -0.82 16.42 2.61
C PRO A 90 -1.18 15.38 1.54
N ALA A 91 -0.34 14.36 1.33
CA ALA A 91 -0.55 13.31 0.33
C ALA A 91 -1.91 12.63 0.48
N VAL A 92 -2.66 12.51 -0.62
CA VAL A 92 -3.97 11.86 -0.71
C VAL A 92 -3.99 10.96 -1.94
N CYS A 93 -4.61 9.80 -1.81
CA CYS A 93 -4.95 8.92 -2.92
C CYS A 93 -6.40 8.43 -2.75
N ASP A 94 -7.00 7.95 -3.82
CA ASP A 94 -8.38 7.42 -3.77
C ASP A 94 -8.43 6.03 -3.13
N MET A 95 -7.40 5.21 -3.38
CA MET A 95 -7.35 3.84 -2.86
C MET A 95 -5.93 3.43 -2.44
N LEU A 96 -5.86 2.74 -1.32
CA LEU A 96 -4.68 1.98 -0.88
C LEU A 96 -4.91 0.49 -1.10
N ILE A 97 -3.96 -0.18 -1.74
CA ILE A 97 -3.89 -1.64 -1.85
C ILE A 97 -2.69 -2.11 -1.03
N LEU A 98 -2.93 -2.87 0.01
CA LEU A 98 -1.92 -3.29 0.98
C LEU A 98 -1.75 -4.80 0.92
N GLN A 99 -0.64 -5.26 0.34
CA GLN A 99 -0.29 -6.68 0.22
C GLN A 99 0.69 -7.07 1.32
N SER A 100 0.32 -8.09 2.12
CA SER A 100 1.14 -8.61 3.24
C SER A 100 1.69 -7.47 4.13
N PRO A 101 0.82 -6.64 4.74
CA PRO A 101 1.21 -5.36 5.30
C PRO A 101 2.02 -5.52 6.61
N TRP A 102 3.29 -5.14 6.57
CA TRP A 102 4.10 -4.90 7.74
C TRP A 102 3.99 -3.42 8.11
N ILE A 103 3.23 -3.09 9.16
CA ILE A 103 2.76 -1.72 9.44
C ILE A 103 2.94 -1.29 10.89
N PRO A 104 4.17 -1.10 11.38
CA PRO A 104 4.44 -0.56 12.72
C PRO A 104 3.71 0.74 13.04
N VAL A 105 3.46 1.60 12.05
CA VAL A 105 2.71 2.86 12.22
C VAL A 105 1.35 2.66 12.88
N LEU A 106 0.70 1.53 12.66
CA LEU A 106 -0.58 1.21 13.30
C LEU A 106 -0.47 1.02 14.81
N GLN A 107 0.68 0.58 15.31
CA GLN A 107 0.93 0.45 16.75
C GLN A 107 1.34 1.79 17.36
N GLU A 108 2.11 2.58 16.63
CA GLU A 108 2.66 3.86 17.09
C GLU A 108 1.61 4.99 17.07
N TYR A 109 0.81 5.05 16.01
CA TYR A 109 -0.09 6.18 15.71
C TYR A 109 -1.50 5.73 15.28
N GLY A 110 -1.97 4.57 15.73
CA GLY A 110 -3.19 3.95 15.22
C GLY A 110 -4.44 4.83 15.26
N HIS A 111 -4.60 5.65 16.31
CA HIS A 111 -5.74 6.57 16.42
C HIS A 111 -5.68 7.66 15.33
N ASP A 112 -4.57 8.37 15.23
CA ASP A 112 -4.38 9.46 14.28
C ASP A 112 -4.42 8.95 12.83
N LEU A 113 -3.84 7.76 12.59
CA LEU A 113 -3.90 7.09 11.30
C LEU A 113 -5.34 6.81 10.86
N VAL A 114 -6.15 6.20 11.73
CA VAL A 114 -7.55 5.86 11.39
C VAL A 114 -8.37 7.12 11.18
N GLN A 115 -8.17 8.15 12.01
CA GLN A 115 -8.83 9.43 11.84
C GLN A 115 -8.47 10.07 10.49
N THR A 116 -7.18 10.13 10.15
CA THR A 116 -6.71 10.70 8.88
C THR A 116 -7.23 9.94 7.66
N LEU A 117 -7.20 8.60 7.69
CA LEU A 117 -7.73 7.78 6.60
C LEU A 117 -9.22 8.06 6.35
N ARG A 118 -10.00 8.24 7.42
CA ARG A 118 -11.42 8.59 7.33
C ARG A 118 -11.62 10.00 6.79
N GLU A 119 -10.90 11.00 7.31
CA GLU A 119 -11.00 12.40 6.87
C GLU A 119 -10.63 12.58 5.41
N LYS A 120 -9.62 11.83 4.94
CA LYS A 120 -9.19 11.82 3.53
C LYS A 120 -10.07 10.94 2.63
N ASN A 121 -11.07 10.25 3.19
CA ASN A 121 -12.00 9.36 2.46
C ASN A 121 -11.27 8.33 1.59
N ILE A 122 -10.22 7.70 2.13
CA ILE A 122 -9.39 6.73 1.40
C ILE A 122 -10.03 5.35 1.48
N THR A 123 -10.26 4.72 0.34
CA THR A 123 -10.66 3.33 0.23
C THR A 123 -9.46 2.40 0.47
N ILE A 124 -9.65 1.28 1.18
CA ILE A 124 -8.56 0.36 1.51
C ILE A 124 -8.90 -1.06 1.06
N ARG A 125 -7.95 -1.71 0.39
CA ARG A 125 -8.00 -3.13 0.04
C ARG A 125 -6.79 -3.82 0.63
N ILE A 126 -7.02 -4.78 1.53
CA ILE A 126 -5.98 -5.50 2.26
C ILE A 126 -5.94 -6.94 1.75
N PHE A 127 -4.77 -7.41 1.42
CA PHE A 127 -4.49 -8.78 1.04
C PHE A 127 -3.37 -9.33 1.92
N CYS A 128 -3.53 -10.55 2.44
CA CYS A 128 -2.49 -11.21 3.21
C CYS A 128 -2.57 -12.71 3.03
N GLY A 129 -1.43 -13.35 2.94
CA GLY A 129 -1.36 -14.80 2.87
C GLY A 129 -1.80 -15.46 4.17
N SER A 130 -2.49 -16.63 4.09
CA SER A 130 -2.90 -17.39 5.28
C SER A 130 -1.71 -17.82 6.13
N ASP A 131 -0.56 -18.06 5.49
CA ASP A 131 0.67 -18.57 6.10
C ASP A 131 1.70 -17.45 6.37
N ASP A 132 1.27 -16.18 6.25
CA ASP A 132 2.08 -15.00 6.59
C ASP A 132 1.87 -14.65 8.07
N GLU A 133 2.56 -15.39 8.93
CA GLU A 133 2.39 -15.31 10.39
C GLU A 133 2.72 -13.93 10.96
N ASP A 134 3.65 -13.21 10.34
CA ASP A 134 4.11 -11.89 10.82
C ASP A 134 3.14 -10.76 10.43
N CYS A 135 2.63 -10.76 9.19
CA CYS A 135 1.76 -9.69 8.69
C CYS A 135 0.27 -9.92 8.94
N MET A 136 -0.17 -11.16 9.05
CA MET A 136 -1.59 -11.50 9.26
C MET A 136 -2.20 -10.82 10.49
N PRO A 137 -1.55 -10.78 11.67
CA PRO A 137 -2.09 -10.07 12.83
C PRO A 137 -2.26 -8.56 12.57
N MET A 138 -1.31 -7.94 11.86
CA MET A 138 -1.35 -6.51 11.54
C MET A 138 -2.46 -6.22 10.51
N ALA A 139 -2.60 -7.05 9.49
CA ALA A 139 -3.67 -6.96 8.49
C ALA A 139 -5.06 -7.03 9.13
N LYS A 140 -5.29 -8.03 9.99
CA LYS A 140 -6.54 -8.20 10.74
C LYS A 140 -6.84 -7.01 11.65
N ARG A 141 -5.82 -6.49 12.35
CA ARG A 141 -5.97 -5.33 13.23
C ARG A 141 -6.35 -4.10 12.43
N LEU A 142 -5.64 -3.80 11.34
CA LEU A 142 -5.96 -2.65 10.47
C LEU A 142 -7.39 -2.77 9.95
N TYR A 143 -7.77 -3.92 9.39
CA TYR A 143 -9.14 -4.16 8.94
C TYR A 143 -10.18 -3.87 10.02
N THR A 144 -9.94 -4.39 11.23
CA THR A 144 -10.89 -4.23 12.35
C THR A 144 -11.09 -2.76 12.72
N VAL A 145 -9.99 -2.02 12.92
CA VAL A 145 -10.10 -0.62 13.40
C VAL A 145 -10.64 0.31 12.31
N THR A 146 -10.28 0.09 11.05
CA THR A 146 -10.78 0.90 9.92
C THR A 146 -12.26 0.60 9.64
N LYS A 147 -12.67 -0.68 9.72
CA LYS A 147 -14.08 -1.08 9.59
C LYS A 147 -14.95 -0.46 10.69
N GLN A 148 -14.49 -0.50 11.94
CA GLN A 148 -15.18 0.13 13.07
C GLN A 148 -15.30 1.64 12.93
N ALA A 149 -14.33 2.29 12.28
CA ALA A 149 -14.34 3.71 11.98
C ALA A 149 -15.23 4.10 10.78
N GLY A 150 -15.87 3.13 10.12
CA GLY A 150 -16.73 3.35 8.95
C GLY A 150 -15.98 3.64 7.65
N ILE A 151 -14.69 3.28 7.58
CA ILE A 151 -13.89 3.40 6.35
C ILE A 151 -14.28 2.28 5.38
N ASP A 152 -14.32 2.58 4.08
CA ASP A 152 -14.50 1.56 3.05
C ASP A 152 -13.24 0.67 2.98
N VAL A 153 -13.33 -0.50 3.59
CA VAL A 153 -12.24 -1.46 3.68
C VAL A 153 -12.71 -2.88 3.40
N GLU A 154 -11.93 -3.59 2.59
CA GLU A 154 -12.08 -5.03 2.36
C GLU A 154 -10.78 -5.74 2.73
N PHE A 155 -10.91 -6.95 3.26
CA PHE A 155 -9.78 -7.81 3.61
C PHE A 155 -9.97 -9.19 2.98
N SER A 156 -9.00 -9.60 2.18
CA SER A 156 -8.96 -10.89 1.49
C SER A 156 -7.77 -11.71 1.97
N VAL A 157 -8.04 -12.92 2.45
CA VAL A 157 -7.00 -13.90 2.81
C VAL A 157 -6.68 -14.74 1.57
N GLN A 158 -5.40 -14.85 1.28
CA GLN A 158 -4.89 -15.64 0.15
C GLN A 158 -4.38 -16.98 0.69
N GLU A 159 -5.09 -18.05 0.37
CA GLU A 159 -4.82 -19.38 0.94
C GLU A 159 -3.47 -19.94 0.51
N ASN A 160 -2.74 -20.56 1.46
CA ASN A 160 -1.44 -21.19 1.27
C ASN A 160 -0.33 -20.24 0.74
N ILE A 161 -0.48 -18.95 0.96
CA ILE A 161 0.51 -17.92 0.63
C ILE A 161 1.23 -17.49 1.91
N ARG A 162 2.56 -17.47 1.84
CA ARG A 162 3.44 -16.91 2.88
C ARG A 162 3.68 -15.41 2.61
N HIS A 163 4.73 -14.85 3.22
CA HIS A 163 5.16 -13.46 3.01
C HIS A 163 5.73 -13.26 1.61
N GLN A 164 4.88 -13.24 0.60
CA GLN A 164 5.25 -13.09 -0.80
C GLN A 164 4.12 -12.42 -1.60
N PHE A 165 4.48 -11.91 -2.75
CA PHE A 165 3.50 -11.41 -3.71
C PHE A 165 2.86 -12.63 -4.41
N PRO A 166 1.53 -12.73 -4.48
CA PRO A 166 0.87 -13.86 -5.12
C PRO A 166 1.05 -13.83 -6.64
N THR A 167 0.97 -15.00 -7.27
CA THR A 167 1.04 -15.13 -8.74
C THR A 167 -0.24 -14.67 -9.43
N GLU A 168 -1.37 -14.70 -8.71
CA GLU A 168 -2.67 -14.25 -9.20
C GLU A 168 -3.21 -13.16 -8.30
N MET A 169 -3.51 -12.00 -8.88
CA MET A 169 -4.07 -10.85 -8.20
C MET A 169 -5.33 -10.37 -8.90
N TYR A 170 -6.22 -9.77 -8.14
CA TYR A 170 -7.34 -9.04 -8.71
C TYR A 170 -6.86 -7.87 -9.56
N THR A 171 -7.51 -7.64 -10.69
CA THR A 171 -7.26 -6.44 -11.50
C THR A 171 -7.85 -5.20 -10.84
N LEU A 172 -7.34 -4.02 -11.15
CA LEU A 172 -7.93 -2.76 -10.70
C LEU A 172 -9.41 -2.67 -11.08
N LYS A 173 -9.78 -3.16 -12.25
CA LYS A 173 -11.16 -3.21 -12.71
C LYS A 173 -12.06 -4.03 -11.78
N GLU A 174 -11.56 -5.13 -11.21
CA GLU A 174 -12.31 -5.93 -10.24
C GLU A 174 -12.39 -5.24 -8.89
N LEU A 175 -11.31 -4.62 -8.43
CA LEU A 175 -11.28 -3.88 -7.16
C LEU A 175 -12.17 -2.64 -7.17
N TRP A 176 -12.40 -2.02 -8.34
CA TRP A 176 -13.28 -0.87 -8.51
C TRP A 176 -14.75 -1.21 -8.76
N ARG A 177 -15.12 -2.46 -9.05
CA ARG A 177 -16.52 -2.82 -9.38
C ARG A 177 -17.56 -2.41 -8.33
N ASN A 178 -17.12 -2.22 -7.09
CA ASN A 178 -18.01 -1.81 -5.99
C ASN A 178 -17.97 -0.30 -5.70
N ILE A 179 -17.27 0.49 -6.50
CA ILE A 179 -17.04 1.93 -6.26
C ILE A 179 -17.62 2.80 -7.39
N LEU A 180 -18.00 2.18 -8.49
CA LEU A 180 -18.75 2.78 -9.58
C LEU A 180 -20.24 2.41 -9.44
#